data_2d01ddfe073feca46f1f0a781f1827fc
#
_entry.id   2d01ddfe073feca46f1f0a781f1827fc
#
_cell.length_a   1.000
_cell.length_b   1.000
_cell.length_c   1.000
_cell.angle_alpha   90.00
_cell.angle_beta   90.00
_cell.angle_gamma   90.00
#
_symmetry.space_group_name_H-M   'P 1'
#
loop_
_entity.id
_entity.type
_entity.pdbx_description
1 polymer ?
#
loop_
_entity_poly.entity_id
_entity_poly.type
_entity_poly.pdbx_seq_one_letter_code
_entity_poly.pdbx_strand_id
1 'polypeptide(L)'
;MVSFLLSLVALVLGYLFYGKFVAHVFGPDDRPTPAVTKADGVDFIVLPSWKIFMIQFLNIAGTGPIFGAIMGAWYGPVAYLWIVLGCIFAGAMHDYMSGMLSIRHGGAGLPELVGKYLGGTTRKVMLVFSVLLLMMVGVVFVYSPAIILESICGSKMFWIIAIFVYYIIATLLPIDKIIGKVYPLFAISLLFMAAALMIGLIVKMPAIPELWDNLSESNLNANPAWLGAEPFMSKNPLFPCLFITIACGAISGFHATQSPLMARCMKSEKLGRPIFYGSMITEGIVALIWATVSMYFFYYGGWREVVSPEVVQQFTVQAADGGKTLVQYFDAPTVVKLVCSSWLGVAGGVLALLGVVAAPITSGDTAFRSARLIIAEAIGLEQHSMHRRLYICIPMFVAAILLLVWQMNNPDGFNVIWQYFGWANQTLSVFTLWTLTVYLVQRQKPFIVTLVPALFMTVVCSTFLLISKQALGLQSTVAYMGSIIILVLALVWFFAWYTKYQRTIHS
;
A
#
# COMPACT_ATOMS: atom_id res chain seq x y z
N MET A 1 -7.95 -22.95 8.35
CA MET A 1 -8.95 -22.25 7.46
C MET A 1 -9.98 -21.41 8.23
N VAL A 2 -10.26 -21.72 9.50
CA VAL A 2 -11.25 -20.97 10.29
C VAL A 2 -10.81 -19.52 10.50
N SER A 3 -9.55 -19.27 10.87
CA SER A 3 -9.00 -17.92 11.03
C SER A 3 -9.13 -17.08 9.75
N PHE A 4 -8.90 -17.67 8.59
CA PHE A 4 -9.10 -17.01 7.30
C PHE A 4 -10.56 -16.61 7.06
N LEU A 5 -11.50 -17.57 7.26
CA LEU A 5 -12.92 -17.30 7.05
C LEU A 5 -13.47 -16.24 8.03
N LEU A 6 -13.07 -16.32 9.30
CA LEU A 6 -13.42 -15.30 10.29
C LEU A 6 -12.87 -13.94 9.93
N SER A 7 -11.64 -13.87 9.45
CA SER A 7 -10.99 -12.63 8.97
C SER A 7 -11.74 -12.03 7.78
N LEU A 8 -12.14 -12.86 6.83
CA LEU A 8 -12.95 -12.42 5.67
C LEU A 8 -14.30 -11.83 6.10
N VAL A 9 -15.01 -12.55 6.98
CA VAL A 9 -16.29 -12.06 7.55
C VAL A 9 -16.09 -10.75 8.30
N ALA A 10 -15.01 -10.64 9.08
CA ALA A 10 -14.70 -9.41 9.83
C ALA A 10 -14.47 -8.21 8.90
N LEU A 11 -13.75 -8.36 7.78
CA LEU A 11 -13.58 -7.30 6.78
C LEU A 11 -14.91 -6.83 6.18
N VAL A 12 -15.80 -7.79 5.83
CA VAL A 12 -17.14 -7.47 5.31
C VAL A 12 -17.98 -6.74 6.35
N LEU A 13 -17.99 -7.23 7.59
CA LEU A 13 -18.70 -6.56 8.70
C LEU A 13 -18.11 -5.18 8.99
N GLY A 14 -16.79 -5.02 8.90
CA GLY A 14 -16.10 -3.72 8.99
C GLY A 14 -16.62 -2.72 7.96
N TYR A 15 -16.80 -3.14 6.72
CA TYR A 15 -17.40 -2.29 5.68
C TYR A 15 -18.85 -1.92 6.01
N LEU A 16 -19.65 -2.89 6.45
CA LEU A 16 -21.09 -2.71 6.68
C LEU A 16 -21.38 -1.83 7.89
N PHE A 17 -20.65 -2.01 8.99
CA PHE A 17 -20.90 -1.32 10.26
C PHE A 17 -19.94 -0.15 10.49
N TYR A 18 -18.63 -0.42 10.59
CA TYR A 18 -17.66 0.62 10.92
C TYR A 18 -17.52 1.63 9.79
N GLY A 19 -17.57 1.21 8.51
CA GLY A 19 -17.58 2.10 7.36
C GLY A 19 -18.80 3.05 7.34
N LYS A 20 -19.99 2.62 7.80
CA LYS A 20 -21.13 3.51 7.97
C LYS A 20 -20.92 4.51 9.12
N PHE A 21 -20.34 4.04 10.22
CA PHE A 21 -20.00 4.90 11.36
C PHE A 21 -19.00 5.98 10.97
N VAL A 22 -17.91 5.63 10.29
CA VAL A 22 -16.89 6.57 9.78
C VAL A 22 -17.50 7.58 8.81
N ALA A 23 -18.38 7.13 7.91
CA ALA A 23 -19.10 8.03 7.01
C ALA A 23 -20.03 8.99 7.76
N HIS A 24 -20.71 8.52 8.79
CA HIS A 24 -21.53 9.39 9.66
C HIS A 24 -20.69 10.43 10.41
N VAL A 25 -19.55 10.03 10.96
CA VAL A 25 -18.59 10.94 11.60
C VAL A 25 -18.10 12.02 10.64
N PHE A 26 -17.75 11.69 9.40
CA PHE A 26 -17.32 12.68 8.41
C PHE A 26 -18.50 13.55 7.97
N GLY A 27 -19.68 12.98 7.73
CA GLY A 27 -20.90 13.67 7.31
C GLY A 27 -20.81 14.18 5.87
N PRO A 28 -20.88 13.28 4.84
CA PRO A 28 -20.97 13.69 3.44
C PRO A 28 -22.29 14.40 3.18
N ASP A 29 -22.27 15.44 2.34
CA ASP A 29 -23.44 16.23 1.96
C ASP A 29 -23.60 16.37 0.44
N ASP A 30 -24.53 17.19 -0.01
CA ASP A 30 -24.88 17.40 -1.43
C ASP A 30 -24.15 18.58 -2.08
N ARG A 31 -23.07 19.10 -1.46
CA ARG A 31 -22.28 20.16 -2.07
C ARG A 31 -21.69 19.72 -3.41
N PRO A 32 -21.55 20.65 -4.38
CA PRO A 32 -20.92 20.34 -5.65
C PRO A 32 -19.44 19.99 -5.45
N THR A 33 -19.00 18.90 -6.10
CA THR A 33 -17.62 18.43 -6.02
C THR A 33 -16.69 19.17 -6.98
N PRO A 34 -15.36 19.11 -6.77
CA PRO A 34 -14.38 19.70 -7.69
C PRO A 34 -14.50 19.21 -9.13
N ALA A 35 -14.90 17.94 -9.33
CA ALA A 35 -15.14 17.38 -10.66
C ALA A 35 -16.19 18.16 -11.47
N VAL A 36 -17.17 18.76 -10.78
CA VAL A 36 -18.24 19.55 -11.39
C VAL A 36 -17.86 21.02 -11.47
N THR A 37 -17.27 21.60 -10.40
CA THR A 37 -17.02 23.04 -10.30
C THR A 37 -15.74 23.51 -10.99
N LYS A 38 -14.77 22.60 -11.21
CA LYS A 38 -13.45 22.88 -11.78
C LYS A 38 -13.17 22.04 -13.04
N ALA A 39 -14.21 21.54 -13.72
CA ALA A 39 -14.04 20.69 -14.89
C ALA A 39 -13.09 21.33 -15.92
N ASP A 40 -11.97 20.64 -16.23
CA ASP A 40 -10.93 21.11 -17.14
C ASP A 40 -10.68 20.17 -18.33
N GLY A 41 -11.34 19.01 -18.34
CA GLY A 41 -11.15 17.98 -19.35
C GLY A 41 -9.80 17.27 -19.31
N VAL A 42 -9.01 17.44 -18.26
CA VAL A 42 -7.67 16.85 -18.12
C VAL A 42 -7.53 16.07 -16.82
N ASP A 43 -7.63 16.74 -15.68
CA ASP A 43 -7.48 16.16 -14.34
C ASP A 43 -8.80 16.24 -13.53
N PHE A 44 -9.73 17.11 -13.92
CA PHE A 44 -11.07 17.29 -13.33
C PHE A 44 -12.14 16.85 -14.34
N ILE A 45 -12.54 15.58 -14.27
CA ILE A 45 -13.48 14.96 -15.21
C ILE A 45 -14.46 14.07 -14.45
N VAL A 46 -15.77 14.28 -14.62
CA VAL A 46 -16.78 13.42 -14.01
C VAL A 46 -16.74 12.03 -14.66
N LEU A 47 -16.48 11.00 -13.87
CA LEU A 47 -16.51 9.60 -14.29
C LEU A 47 -17.68 8.84 -13.63
N PRO A 48 -18.16 7.74 -14.23
CA PRO A 48 -19.11 6.84 -13.59
C PRO A 48 -18.53 6.21 -12.31
N SER A 49 -19.33 6.07 -11.26
CA SER A 49 -18.89 5.61 -9.93
C SER A 49 -18.19 4.25 -9.94
N TRP A 50 -18.68 3.30 -10.76
CA TRP A 50 -18.05 1.99 -10.88
C TRP A 50 -16.64 2.06 -11.48
N LYS A 51 -16.41 2.97 -12.45
CA LYS A 51 -15.07 3.21 -13.00
C LYS A 51 -14.15 3.83 -11.96
N ILE A 52 -14.66 4.81 -11.20
CA ILE A 52 -13.87 5.45 -10.13
C ILE A 52 -13.47 4.41 -9.07
N PHE A 53 -14.39 3.50 -8.69
CA PHE A 53 -14.08 2.41 -7.78
C PHE A 53 -12.95 1.50 -8.33
N MET A 54 -13.07 1.05 -9.58
CA MET A 54 -12.08 0.20 -10.23
C MET A 54 -10.71 0.89 -10.35
N ILE A 55 -10.71 2.18 -10.68
CA ILE A 55 -9.48 2.97 -10.78
C ILE A 55 -8.87 3.18 -9.40
N GLN A 56 -9.69 3.55 -8.39
CA GLN A 56 -9.21 3.74 -7.01
C GLN A 56 -8.61 2.43 -6.48
N PHE A 57 -9.35 1.32 -6.63
CA PHE A 57 -8.88 -0.01 -6.20
C PHE A 57 -7.53 -0.35 -6.84
N LEU A 58 -7.39 -0.16 -8.15
CA LEU A 58 -6.15 -0.48 -8.85
C LEU A 58 -4.99 0.47 -8.50
N ASN A 59 -5.29 1.76 -8.24
CA ASN A 59 -4.29 2.74 -7.83
C ASN A 59 -3.67 2.40 -6.48
N ILE A 60 -4.47 1.87 -5.55
CA ILE A 60 -3.99 1.50 -4.21
C ILE A 60 -3.43 0.07 -4.18
N ALA A 61 -4.06 -0.87 -4.89
CA ALA A 61 -3.68 -2.27 -4.93
C ALA A 61 -2.51 -2.54 -5.91
N GLY A 62 -1.37 -1.91 -5.69
CA GLY A 62 -0.12 -2.22 -6.39
C GLY A 62 0.40 -3.62 -6.05
N THR A 63 1.72 -3.81 -6.00
CA THR A 63 2.33 -5.06 -5.51
C THR A 63 2.21 -5.21 -3.99
N GLY A 64 1.91 -4.14 -3.26
CA GLY A 64 1.92 -4.12 -1.80
C GLY A 64 1.00 -5.14 -1.13
N PRO A 65 -0.31 -5.23 -1.46
CA PRO A 65 -1.22 -6.20 -0.85
C PRO A 65 -0.89 -7.65 -1.25
N ILE A 66 -0.12 -7.86 -2.30
CA ILE A 66 0.34 -9.18 -2.76
C ILE A 66 1.68 -9.51 -2.09
N PHE A 67 2.73 -8.79 -2.41
CA PHE A 67 4.09 -9.08 -1.94
C PHE A 67 4.24 -8.82 -0.43
N GLY A 68 3.64 -7.74 0.07
CA GLY A 68 3.64 -7.46 1.51
C GLY A 68 2.91 -8.54 2.31
N ALA A 69 1.81 -9.09 1.79
CA ALA A 69 1.08 -10.18 2.43
C ALA A 69 1.85 -11.51 2.35
N ILE A 70 2.54 -11.80 1.23
CA ILE A 70 3.42 -12.97 1.10
C ILE A 70 4.55 -12.91 2.13
N MET A 71 5.24 -11.79 2.22
CA MET A 71 6.30 -11.59 3.22
C MET A 71 5.74 -11.54 4.66
N GLY A 72 4.56 -10.96 4.83
CA GLY A 72 3.86 -10.93 6.11
C GLY A 72 3.45 -12.30 6.63
N ALA A 73 3.19 -13.26 5.74
CA ALA A 73 2.91 -14.64 6.10
C ALA A 73 4.08 -15.31 6.83
N TRP A 74 5.30 -14.78 6.72
CA TRP A 74 6.47 -15.24 7.49
C TRP A 74 6.30 -15.05 9.00
N TYR A 75 5.43 -14.13 9.43
CA TYR A 75 5.07 -13.92 10.84
C TYR A 75 3.95 -14.87 11.31
N GLY A 76 3.44 -15.73 10.44
CA GLY A 76 2.36 -16.65 10.74
C GLY A 76 0.98 -15.98 10.82
N PRO A 77 0.02 -16.64 11.48
CA PRO A 77 -1.39 -16.23 11.47
C PRO A 77 -1.66 -14.88 12.15
N VAL A 78 -0.73 -14.33 12.93
CA VAL A 78 -0.83 -12.97 13.49
C VAL A 78 -0.95 -11.90 12.39
N ALA A 79 -0.48 -12.20 11.16
CA ALA A 79 -0.68 -11.36 9.99
C ALA A 79 -2.18 -11.07 9.71
N TYR A 80 -3.07 -12.03 9.99
CA TYR A 80 -4.52 -11.83 9.85
C TYR A 80 -5.05 -10.72 10.76
N LEU A 81 -4.57 -10.68 12.01
CA LEU A 81 -5.00 -9.66 12.95
C LEU A 81 -4.62 -8.27 12.44
N TRP A 82 -3.40 -8.11 11.92
CA TRP A 82 -2.98 -6.83 11.39
C TRP A 82 -3.71 -6.45 10.11
N ILE A 83 -3.87 -7.38 9.15
CA ILE A 83 -4.64 -7.11 7.93
C ILE A 83 -6.07 -6.68 8.29
N VAL A 84 -6.77 -7.41 9.17
CA VAL A 84 -8.16 -7.14 9.50
C VAL A 84 -8.32 -5.85 10.32
N LEU A 85 -7.64 -5.75 11.46
CA LEU A 85 -7.79 -4.60 12.36
C LEU A 85 -7.20 -3.33 11.73
N GLY A 86 -6.03 -3.46 11.09
CA GLY A 86 -5.38 -2.36 10.39
C GLY A 86 -6.24 -1.85 9.23
N CYS A 87 -6.77 -2.74 8.40
CA CYS A 87 -7.61 -2.37 7.28
C CYS A 87 -8.92 -1.69 7.74
N ILE A 88 -9.64 -2.26 8.69
CA ILE A 88 -10.95 -1.72 9.14
C ILE A 88 -10.77 -0.38 9.86
N PHE A 89 -9.94 -0.35 10.92
CA PHE A 89 -9.90 0.75 11.87
C PHE A 89 -8.90 1.85 11.51
N ALA A 90 -7.89 1.53 10.68
CA ALA A 90 -6.90 2.49 10.25
C ALA A 90 -6.98 2.75 8.74
N GLY A 91 -6.72 1.77 7.87
CA GLY A 91 -6.55 1.97 6.44
C GLY A 91 -7.80 2.46 5.72
N ALA A 92 -8.93 1.77 5.85
CA ALA A 92 -10.15 2.15 5.15
C ALA A 92 -10.73 3.47 5.67
N MET A 93 -10.59 3.76 6.95
CA MET A 93 -10.93 5.06 7.54
C MET A 93 -10.00 6.16 7.01
N HIS A 94 -8.68 5.90 6.98
CA HIS A 94 -7.66 6.81 6.43
C HIS A 94 -7.95 7.16 4.97
N ASP A 95 -8.20 6.17 4.12
CA ASP A 95 -8.45 6.36 2.69
C ASP A 95 -9.76 7.12 2.45
N TYR A 96 -10.81 6.73 3.18
CA TYR A 96 -12.09 7.43 3.10
C TYR A 96 -11.96 8.90 3.49
N MET A 97 -11.42 9.17 4.68
CA MET A 97 -11.35 10.54 5.18
C MET A 97 -10.37 11.42 4.39
N SER A 98 -9.23 10.87 3.92
CA SER A 98 -8.27 11.62 3.11
C SER A 98 -8.86 11.98 1.74
N GLY A 99 -9.54 11.04 1.08
CA GLY A 99 -10.23 11.29 -0.19
C GLY A 99 -11.34 12.33 -0.04
N MET A 100 -12.17 12.20 0.98
CA MET A 100 -13.25 13.15 1.29
C MET A 100 -12.71 14.54 1.66
N LEU A 101 -11.59 14.60 2.41
CA LEU A 101 -10.92 15.86 2.74
C LEU A 101 -10.40 16.56 1.48
N SER A 102 -9.83 15.80 0.54
CA SER A 102 -9.40 16.30 -0.76
C SER A 102 -10.59 16.90 -1.56
N ILE A 103 -11.74 16.20 -1.62
CA ILE A 103 -12.96 16.72 -2.27
C ILE A 103 -13.34 18.07 -1.66
N ARG A 104 -13.39 18.19 -0.34
CA ARG A 104 -13.76 19.43 0.37
C ARG A 104 -12.78 20.58 0.21
N HIS A 105 -11.56 20.28 -0.22
CA HIS A 105 -10.50 21.25 -0.49
C HIS A 105 -10.19 21.38 -1.98
N GLY A 106 -11.20 21.18 -2.83
CA GLY A 106 -11.09 21.44 -4.26
C GLY A 106 -10.19 20.46 -5.02
N GLY A 107 -10.02 19.23 -4.53
CA GLY A 107 -9.13 18.24 -5.11
C GLY A 107 -7.66 18.43 -4.72
N ALA A 108 -7.38 19.12 -3.60
CA ALA A 108 -6.02 19.40 -3.13
C ALA A 108 -5.21 18.12 -2.84
N GLY A 109 -3.91 18.17 -3.15
CA GLY A 109 -2.96 17.10 -2.85
C GLY A 109 -2.62 16.98 -1.37
N LEU A 110 -2.02 15.84 -0.97
CA LEU A 110 -1.70 15.57 0.42
C LEU A 110 -0.81 16.64 1.08
N PRO A 111 0.29 17.15 0.47
CA PRO A 111 1.12 18.15 1.11
C PRO A 111 0.40 19.48 1.40
N GLU A 112 -0.55 19.86 0.54
CA GLU A 112 -1.37 21.05 0.74
C GLU A 112 -2.32 20.88 1.92
N LEU A 113 -2.98 19.71 2.01
CA LEU A 113 -3.87 19.37 3.13
C LEU A 113 -3.09 19.32 4.45
N VAL A 114 -1.93 18.66 4.48
CA VAL A 114 -1.03 18.65 5.63
C VAL A 114 -0.63 20.08 6.04
N GLY A 115 -0.27 20.91 5.08
CA GLY A 115 0.11 22.29 5.33
C GLY A 115 -1.01 23.13 5.96
N LYS A 116 -2.24 22.91 5.53
CA LYS A 116 -3.41 23.60 6.04
C LYS A 116 -3.70 23.29 7.52
N TYR A 117 -3.48 22.06 7.94
CA TYR A 117 -3.85 21.59 9.29
C TYR A 117 -2.66 21.47 10.25
N LEU A 118 -1.47 21.13 9.75
CA LEU A 118 -0.26 20.96 10.56
C LEU A 118 0.80 22.05 10.36
N GLY A 119 0.52 23.03 9.48
CA GLY A 119 1.35 24.23 9.31
C GLY A 119 2.33 24.17 8.14
N GLY A 120 2.86 25.35 7.78
CA GLY A 120 3.64 25.57 6.56
C GLY A 120 4.99 24.83 6.53
N THR A 121 5.66 24.65 7.66
CA THR A 121 6.90 23.87 7.74
C THR A 121 6.64 22.42 7.41
N THR A 122 5.59 21.81 7.98
CA THR A 122 5.18 20.44 7.72
C THR A 122 4.80 20.25 6.25
N ARG A 123 4.14 21.25 5.62
CA ARG A 123 3.86 21.25 4.18
C ARG A 123 5.13 21.08 3.34
N LYS A 124 6.18 21.85 3.62
CA LYS A 124 7.44 21.79 2.87
C LYS A 124 8.12 20.42 3.02
N VAL A 125 8.16 19.90 4.23
CA VAL A 125 8.70 18.56 4.51
C VAL A 125 7.90 17.50 3.76
N MET A 126 6.57 17.54 3.83
CA MET A 126 5.69 16.58 3.18
C MET A 126 5.74 16.67 1.66
N LEU A 127 5.96 17.83 1.10
CA LEU A 127 6.13 17.99 -0.34
C LEU A 127 7.34 17.20 -0.84
N VAL A 128 8.52 17.45 -0.25
CA VAL A 128 9.76 16.74 -0.62
C VAL A 128 9.60 15.25 -0.36
N PHE A 129 9.10 14.89 0.81
CA PHE A 129 8.92 13.50 1.22
C PHE A 129 7.95 12.73 0.31
N SER A 130 6.81 13.33 -0.05
CA SER A 130 5.84 12.72 -0.96
C SER A 130 6.39 12.55 -2.38
N VAL A 131 7.11 13.54 -2.90
CA VAL A 131 7.73 13.45 -4.23
C VAL A 131 8.79 12.35 -4.25
N LEU A 132 9.67 12.29 -3.25
CA LEU A 132 10.68 11.21 -3.15
C LEU A 132 10.03 9.84 -3.05
N LEU A 133 8.99 9.68 -2.21
CA LEU A 133 8.25 8.42 -2.12
C LEU A 133 7.65 8.03 -3.47
N LEU A 134 6.94 8.95 -4.15
CA LEU A 134 6.29 8.66 -5.42
C LEU A 134 7.29 8.30 -6.52
N MET A 135 8.48 8.88 -6.48
CA MET A 135 9.60 8.49 -7.36
C MET A 135 10.06 7.07 -7.07
N MET A 136 10.27 6.69 -5.79
CA MET A 136 10.64 5.33 -5.41
C MET A 136 9.56 4.31 -5.80
N VAL A 137 8.29 4.64 -5.57
CA VAL A 137 7.13 3.83 -6.01
C VAL A 137 7.20 3.59 -7.53
N GLY A 138 7.36 4.66 -8.30
CA GLY A 138 7.45 4.57 -9.75
C GLY A 138 8.57 3.63 -10.21
N VAL A 139 9.75 3.72 -9.61
CA VAL A 139 10.91 2.88 -9.96
C VAL A 139 10.69 1.41 -9.57
N VAL A 140 10.21 1.14 -8.35
CA VAL A 140 9.88 -0.22 -7.89
C VAL A 140 8.83 -0.86 -8.79
N PHE A 141 7.83 -0.09 -9.21
CA PHE A 141 6.72 -0.56 -10.04
C PHE A 141 7.02 -0.60 -11.54
N VAL A 142 8.23 -0.22 -11.96
CA VAL A 142 8.80 -0.61 -13.26
C VAL A 142 9.47 -1.97 -13.15
N TYR A 143 10.28 -2.16 -12.12
CA TYR A 143 11.19 -3.31 -12.01
C TYR A 143 10.43 -4.61 -11.65
N SER A 144 9.51 -4.56 -10.70
CA SER A 144 8.79 -5.76 -10.24
C SER A 144 7.92 -6.44 -11.32
N PRO A 145 7.09 -5.72 -12.12
CA PRO A 145 6.37 -6.38 -13.20
C PRO A 145 7.27 -6.84 -14.35
N ALA A 146 8.42 -6.17 -14.58
CA ALA A 146 9.37 -6.60 -15.61
C ALA A 146 9.96 -7.98 -15.31
N ILE A 147 10.24 -8.31 -14.03
CA ILE A 147 10.69 -9.65 -13.62
C ILE A 147 9.62 -10.71 -13.91
N ILE A 148 8.34 -10.42 -13.60
CA ILE A 148 7.25 -11.35 -13.85
C ILE A 148 7.06 -11.56 -15.36
N LEU A 149 7.04 -10.49 -16.14
CA LEU A 149 6.87 -10.54 -17.60
C LEU A 149 8.03 -11.25 -18.31
N GLU A 150 9.26 -11.08 -17.86
CA GLU A 150 10.43 -11.83 -18.37
C GLU A 150 10.19 -13.33 -18.28
N SER A 151 9.55 -13.80 -17.23
CA SER A 151 9.24 -15.22 -17.07
C SER A 151 8.16 -15.76 -18.02
N ILE A 152 7.42 -14.88 -18.70
CA ILE A 152 6.39 -15.25 -19.67
C ILE A 152 6.96 -15.15 -21.08
N CYS A 153 7.59 -14.03 -21.42
CA CYS A 153 8.23 -13.81 -22.72
C CYS A 153 9.15 -12.57 -22.71
N GLY A 154 10.11 -12.54 -23.60
CA GLY A 154 11.01 -11.41 -23.81
C GLY A 154 12.14 -11.31 -22.78
N SER A 155 12.80 -10.16 -22.73
CA SER A 155 13.87 -9.87 -21.76
C SER A 155 13.41 -8.85 -20.73
N LYS A 156 13.98 -8.92 -19.52
CA LYS A 156 13.71 -7.94 -18.44
C LYS A 156 13.95 -6.50 -18.90
N MET A 157 15.04 -6.26 -19.65
CA MET A 157 15.36 -4.91 -20.16
C MET A 157 14.30 -4.39 -21.13
N PHE A 158 13.80 -5.23 -22.02
CA PHE A 158 12.70 -4.86 -22.92
C PHE A 158 11.48 -4.39 -22.14
N TRP A 159 11.07 -5.15 -21.11
CA TRP A 159 9.90 -4.81 -20.30
C TRP A 159 10.12 -3.55 -19.43
N ILE A 160 11.33 -3.36 -18.88
CA ILE A 160 11.68 -2.13 -18.15
C ILE A 160 11.48 -0.91 -19.06
N ILE A 161 12.02 -0.94 -20.28
CA ILE A 161 11.90 0.16 -21.24
C ILE A 161 10.43 0.37 -21.64
N ALA A 162 9.72 -0.71 -21.97
CA ALA A 162 8.32 -0.62 -22.41
C ALA A 162 7.41 -0.02 -21.32
N ILE A 163 7.55 -0.46 -20.07
CA ILE A 163 6.77 0.04 -18.94
C ILE A 163 7.13 1.52 -18.65
N PHE A 164 8.42 1.86 -18.70
CA PHE A 164 8.85 3.23 -18.44
C PHE A 164 8.36 4.20 -19.53
N VAL A 165 8.43 3.81 -20.80
CA VAL A 165 7.86 4.59 -21.91
C VAL A 165 6.35 4.76 -21.74
N TYR A 166 5.64 3.69 -21.32
CA TYR A 166 4.22 3.78 -20.99
C TYR A 166 3.98 4.83 -19.89
N TYR A 167 4.78 4.86 -18.82
CA TYR A 167 4.63 5.85 -17.73
C TYR A 167 4.78 7.29 -18.21
N ILE A 168 5.76 7.54 -19.10
CA ILE A 168 5.96 8.86 -19.68
C ILE A 168 4.70 9.29 -20.46
N ILE A 169 4.20 8.41 -21.32
CA ILE A 169 3.00 8.70 -22.14
C ILE A 169 1.78 8.91 -21.23
N ALA A 170 1.55 8.02 -20.30
CA ALA A 170 0.38 8.05 -19.42
C ALA A 170 0.37 9.28 -18.50
N THR A 171 1.53 9.69 -17.98
CA THR A 171 1.65 10.88 -17.12
C THR A 171 1.35 12.19 -17.88
N LEU A 172 1.61 12.22 -19.18
CA LEU A 172 1.39 13.41 -20.02
C LEU A 172 -0.04 13.53 -20.54
N LEU A 173 -0.74 12.40 -20.73
CA LEU A 173 -2.10 12.38 -21.31
C LEU A 173 -3.18 12.69 -20.26
N PRO A 174 -4.37 13.19 -20.70
CA PRO A 174 -5.54 13.33 -19.85
C PRO A 174 -5.96 12.00 -19.19
N ILE A 175 -6.51 12.09 -17.97
CA ILE A 175 -6.83 10.93 -17.13
C ILE A 175 -7.85 9.97 -17.76
N ASP A 176 -8.81 10.49 -18.51
CA ASP A 176 -9.90 9.71 -19.13
C ASP A 176 -9.43 8.82 -20.31
N LYS A 177 -8.34 9.22 -20.99
CA LYS A 177 -7.88 8.54 -22.22
C LYS A 177 -7.24 7.19 -21.95
N ILE A 178 -6.44 7.08 -20.91
CA ILE A 178 -5.77 5.82 -20.54
C ILE A 178 -6.42 5.24 -19.29
N ILE A 179 -6.37 5.98 -18.17
CA ILE A 179 -6.85 5.52 -16.87
C ILE A 179 -8.34 5.14 -16.95
N GLY A 180 -9.17 6.03 -17.49
CA GLY A 180 -10.62 5.79 -17.60
C GLY A 180 -11.05 4.63 -18.51
N LYS A 181 -10.17 4.15 -19.42
CA LYS A 181 -10.51 3.08 -20.39
C LYS A 181 -9.81 1.76 -20.07
N VAL A 182 -8.54 1.80 -19.74
CA VAL A 182 -7.69 0.60 -19.59
C VAL A 182 -7.75 0.03 -18.17
N TYR A 183 -7.78 0.88 -17.14
CA TYR A 183 -7.76 0.44 -15.75
C TYR A 183 -8.93 -0.45 -15.34
N PRO A 184 -10.19 -0.20 -15.75
CA PRO A 184 -11.27 -1.13 -15.42
C PRO A 184 -11.01 -2.56 -15.87
N LEU A 185 -10.38 -2.76 -17.04
CA LEU A 185 -10.03 -4.08 -17.54
C LEU A 185 -8.95 -4.74 -16.64
N PHE A 186 -7.94 -4.00 -16.26
CA PHE A 186 -6.88 -4.48 -15.37
C PHE A 186 -7.41 -4.79 -13.96
N ALA A 187 -8.33 -3.97 -13.43
CA ALA A 187 -8.98 -4.23 -12.16
C ALA A 187 -9.81 -5.53 -12.20
N ILE A 188 -10.52 -5.80 -13.29
CA ILE A 188 -11.25 -7.04 -13.50
C ILE A 188 -10.29 -8.24 -13.50
N SER A 189 -9.13 -8.13 -14.18
CA SER A 189 -8.11 -9.20 -14.18
C SER A 189 -7.55 -9.48 -12.78
N LEU A 190 -7.28 -8.43 -12.00
CA LEU A 190 -6.82 -8.57 -10.61
C LEU A 190 -7.90 -9.18 -9.70
N LEU A 191 -9.16 -8.75 -9.84
CA LEU A 191 -10.29 -9.33 -9.11
C LEU A 191 -10.55 -10.77 -9.52
N PHE A 192 -10.39 -11.11 -10.81
CA PHE A 192 -10.46 -12.50 -11.27
C PHE A 192 -9.41 -13.37 -10.58
N MET A 193 -8.16 -12.93 -10.54
CA MET A 193 -7.09 -13.64 -9.83
C MET A 193 -7.45 -13.85 -8.36
N ALA A 194 -7.90 -12.81 -7.66
CA ALA A 194 -8.30 -12.91 -6.26
C ALA A 194 -9.48 -13.88 -6.06
N ALA A 195 -10.51 -13.81 -6.91
CA ALA A 195 -11.64 -14.71 -6.86
C ALA A 195 -11.25 -16.18 -7.15
N ALA A 196 -10.39 -16.40 -8.14
CA ALA A 196 -9.93 -17.73 -8.50
C ALA A 196 -9.09 -18.36 -7.38
N LEU A 197 -8.19 -17.60 -6.75
CA LEU A 197 -7.43 -18.07 -5.57
C LEU A 197 -8.35 -18.29 -4.36
N MET A 198 -9.34 -17.42 -4.13
CA MET A 198 -10.35 -17.61 -3.09
C MET A 198 -11.12 -18.92 -3.28
N ILE A 199 -11.59 -19.19 -4.49
CA ILE A 199 -12.27 -20.44 -4.83
C ILE A 199 -11.32 -21.62 -4.60
N GLY A 200 -10.06 -21.52 -5.03
CA GLY A 200 -9.03 -22.53 -4.80
C GLY A 200 -8.83 -22.83 -3.30
N LEU A 201 -8.77 -21.81 -2.46
CA LEU A 201 -8.67 -21.96 -1.00
C LEU A 201 -9.89 -22.67 -0.41
N ILE A 202 -11.10 -22.30 -0.84
CA ILE A 202 -12.35 -22.90 -0.34
C ILE A 202 -12.48 -24.35 -0.80
N VAL A 203 -12.11 -24.66 -2.04
CA VAL A 203 -12.23 -26.02 -2.60
C VAL A 203 -11.15 -26.95 -2.04
N LYS A 204 -9.91 -26.50 -1.96
CA LYS A 204 -8.79 -27.31 -1.46
C LYS A 204 -8.79 -27.43 0.07
N MET A 205 -9.32 -26.43 0.79
CA MET A 205 -9.28 -26.36 2.25
C MET A 205 -7.90 -26.74 2.81
N PRO A 206 -6.80 -26.12 2.35
CA PRO A 206 -5.45 -26.55 2.71
C PRO A 206 -5.19 -26.37 4.20
N ALA A 207 -4.29 -27.18 4.75
CA ALA A 207 -3.80 -26.97 6.11
C ALA A 207 -3.01 -25.67 6.17
N ILE A 208 -3.39 -24.79 7.07
CA ILE A 208 -2.71 -23.50 7.36
C ILE A 208 -2.64 -23.32 8.88
N PRO A 209 -1.64 -22.58 9.39
CA PRO A 209 -1.59 -22.26 10.81
C PRO A 209 -2.81 -21.39 11.21
N GLU A 210 -3.42 -21.70 12.34
CA GLU A 210 -4.56 -20.97 12.90
C GLU A 210 -4.10 -20.00 13.98
N LEU A 211 -4.90 -18.97 14.27
CA LEU A 211 -4.56 -17.95 15.27
C LEU A 211 -4.33 -18.50 16.69
N TRP A 212 -4.97 -19.60 17.02
CA TRP A 212 -4.87 -20.24 18.34
C TRP A 212 -3.81 -21.34 18.43
N ASP A 213 -3.23 -21.76 17.30
CA ASP A 213 -2.28 -22.88 17.32
C ASP A 213 -0.93 -22.50 17.94
N ASN A 214 -0.46 -21.26 17.75
CA ASN A 214 0.86 -20.84 18.18
C ASN A 214 1.02 -19.33 18.34
N LEU A 215 0.11 -18.68 19.05
CA LEU A 215 0.26 -17.24 19.32
C LEU A 215 1.47 -16.90 20.22
N SER A 216 1.95 -17.86 21.03
CA SER A 216 3.08 -17.69 21.95
C SER A 216 4.43 -18.02 21.32
N GLU A 217 4.45 -18.90 20.32
CA GLU A 217 5.64 -19.28 19.58
C GLU A 217 5.44 -18.87 18.13
N SER A 218 6.32 -18.04 17.62
CA SER A 218 6.32 -17.82 16.19
C SER A 218 6.55 -19.15 15.49
N ASN A 219 5.57 -19.63 14.74
CA ASN A 219 5.69 -20.87 13.98
C ASN A 219 6.92 -20.89 13.09
N LEU A 220 7.38 -19.74 12.67
CA LEU A 220 8.61 -19.54 11.95
C LEU A 220 9.84 -19.90 12.74
N ASN A 221 9.89 -19.61 14.02
CA ASN A 221 11.00 -20.00 14.88
C ASN A 221 11.06 -21.51 15.11
N ALA A 222 9.95 -22.20 14.93
CA ALA A 222 9.86 -23.65 15.09
C ALA A 222 10.13 -24.45 13.80
N ASN A 223 10.19 -23.78 12.62
CA ASN A 223 10.44 -24.46 11.35
C ASN A 223 11.85 -24.17 10.81
N PRO A 224 12.83 -25.07 11.07
CA PRO A 224 14.21 -24.86 10.63
C PRO A 224 14.38 -24.85 9.10
N ALA A 225 13.44 -25.43 8.33
CA ALA A 225 13.57 -25.53 6.88
C ALA A 225 13.56 -24.20 6.14
N TRP A 226 13.14 -23.11 6.78
CA TRP A 226 13.09 -21.80 6.17
C TRP A 226 13.59 -20.64 7.04
N LEU A 227 14.10 -20.94 8.24
CA LEU A 227 14.68 -19.96 9.14
C LEU A 227 16.20 -19.84 9.04
N GLY A 228 16.87 -20.86 8.55
CA GLY A 228 18.32 -20.94 8.57
C GLY A 228 18.91 -21.06 9.98
N ALA A 229 20.21 -20.74 10.12
CA ALA A 229 20.93 -20.87 11.39
C ALA A 229 20.47 -19.88 12.47
N GLU A 230 19.81 -18.78 12.09
CA GLU A 230 19.30 -17.78 13.03
C GLU A 230 17.79 -17.60 12.88
N PRO A 231 17.04 -17.54 13.98
CA PRO A 231 15.59 -17.31 13.94
C PRO A 231 15.21 -16.03 13.20
N PHE A 232 14.22 -16.11 12.31
CA PHE A 232 13.74 -14.97 11.54
C PHE A 232 13.36 -13.77 12.43
N MET A 233 12.70 -14.03 13.57
CA MET A 233 12.21 -13.00 14.48
C MET A 233 13.34 -12.29 15.26
N SER A 234 14.53 -12.87 15.36
CA SER A 234 15.67 -12.20 15.99
C SER A 234 16.16 -11.02 15.13
N LYS A 235 16.07 -11.15 13.82
CA LYS A 235 16.44 -10.10 12.85
C LYS A 235 15.28 -9.18 12.50
N ASN A 236 14.06 -9.71 12.53
CA ASN A 236 12.84 -9.02 12.12
C ASN A 236 11.79 -9.15 13.23
N PRO A 237 11.91 -8.42 14.35
CA PRO A 237 10.95 -8.53 15.45
C PRO A 237 9.54 -8.23 14.97
N LEU A 238 8.56 -8.97 15.53
CA LEU A 238 7.15 -8.82 15.16
C LEU A 238 6.72 -7.35 15.19
N PHE A 239 7.05 -6.66 16.28
CA PHE A 239 6.90 -5.21 16.39
C PHE A 239 8.27 -4.53 16.22
N PRO A 240 8.46 -3.65 15.25
CA PRO A 240 7.46 -3.05 14.34
C PRO A 240 7.40 -3.69 12.95
N CYS A 241 8.20 -4.75 12.68
CA CYS A 241 8.47 -5.16 11.31
C CYS A 241 7.25 -5.74 10.57
N LEU A 242 6.36 -6.48 11.24
CA LEU A 242 5.10 -6.95 10.63
C LEU A 242 4.28 -5.78 10.06
N PHE A 243 4.17 -4.69 10.85
CA PHE A 243 3.34 -3.52 10.53
C PHE A 243 3.89 -2.69 9.37
N ILE A 244 5.20 -2.77 9.12
CA ILE A 244 5.86 -2.17 7.96
C ILE A 244 5.80 -3.10 6.76
N THR A 245 5.96 -4.41 6.97
CA THR A 245 5.94 -5.43 5.91
C THR A 245 4.57 -5.49 5.23
N ILE A 246 3.48 -5.56 6.02
CA ILE A 246 2.11 -5.47 5.51
C ILE A 246 1.64 -4.02 5.64
N ALA A 247 2.15 -3.16 4.77
CA ALA A 247 1.68 -1.78 4.66
C ALA A 247 0.37 -1.74 3.86
N CYS A 248 0.44 -1.97 2.57
CA CYS A 248 -0.72 -2.09 1.70
C CYS A 248 -1.53 -3.32 2.10
N GLY A 249 -2.83 -3.19 2.18
CA GLY A 249 -3.74 -4.24 2.70
C GLY A 249 -4.10 -4.05 4.18
N ALA A 250 -3.34 -3.26 4.96
CA ALA A 250 -3.69 -2.85 6.32
C ALA A 250 -3.88 -1.33 6.43
N ILE A 251 -2.82 -0.54 6.19
CA ILE A 251 -2.87 0.92 6.06
C ILE A 251 -1.68 1.38 5.22
N SER A 252 -1.90 2.34 4.30
CA SER A 252 -0.87 2.84 3.40
C SER A 252 -1.00 4.35 3.18
N GLY A 253 0.04 5.08 3.52
CA GLY A 253 0.09 6.54 3.29
C GLY A 253 0.17 6.92 1.81
N PHE A 254 0.68 6.01 0.96
CA PHE A 254 0.67 6.17 -0.48
C PHE A 254 -0.75 6.41 -1.01
N HIS A 255 -1.76 5.76 -0.42
CA HIS A 255 -3.16 5.92 -0.83
C HIS A 255 -3.64 7.37 -0.72
N ALA A 256 -3.21 8.12 0.30
CA ALA A 256 -3.56 9.53 0.45
C ALA A 256 -2.96 10.42 -0.65
N THR A 257 -1.94 9.96 -1.35
CA THR A 257 -1.42 10.66 -2.55
C THR A 257 -2.21 10.31 -3.82
N GLN A 258 -2.93 9.19 -3.84
CA GLN A 258 -3.75 8.73 -4.98
C GLN A 258 -5.20 9.19 -4.87
N SER A 259 -5.75 9.24 -3.66
CA SER A 259 -7.14 9.65 -3.41
C SER A 259 -7.52 11.01 -4.03
N PRO A 260 -6.64 12.04 -4.08
CA PRO A 260 -6.94 13.30 -4.77
C PRO A 260 -7.22 13.16 -6.26
N LEU A 261 -6.63 12.17 -6.95
CA LEU A 261 -6.92 11.91 -8.36
C LEU A 261 -8.40 11.52 -8.54
N MET A 262 -8.89 10.64 -7.66
CA MET A 262 -10.29 10.19 -7.70
C MET A 262 -11.24 11.25 -7.14
N ALA A 263 -10.83 12.03 -6.16
CA ALA A 263 -11.59 13.18 -5.65
C ALA A 263 -11.92 14.19 -6.76
N ARG A 264 -11.03 14.35 -7.74
CA ARG A 264 -11.20 15.18 -8.94
C ARG A 264 -12.14 14.58 -10.00
N CYS A 265 -12.57 13.31 -9.82
CA CYS A 265 -13.43 12.60 -10.76
C CYS A 265 -14.84 12.30 -10.21
N MET A 266 -15.07 12.52 -8.92
CA MET A 266 -16.33 12.16 -8.25
C MET A 266 -17.39 13.25 -8.40
N LYS A 267 -18.62 12.85 -8.78
CA LYS A 267 -19.76 13.77 -8.90
C LYS A 267 -20.48 14.09 -7.58
N SER A 268 -20.29 13.28 -6.52
CA SER A 268 -20.98 13.43 -5.23
C SER A 268 -20.15 12.87 -4.07
N GLU A 269 -20.14 13.56 -2.93
CA GLU A 269 -19.53 13.09 -1.68
C GLU A 269 -20.14 11.78 -1.17
N LYS A 270 -21.43 11.53 -1.43
CA LYS A 270 -22.12 10.29 -0.98
C LYS A 270 -21.52 9.02 -1.54
N LEU A 271 -20.78 9.12 -2.65
CA LEU A 271 -20.06 8.00 -3.25
C LEU A 271 -18.72 7.70 -2.58
N GLY A 272 -18.27 8.52 -1.63
CA GLY A 272 -16.96 8.36 -0.99
C GLY A 272 -16.79 7.04 -0.26
N ARG A 273 -17.82 6.57 0.47
CA ARG A 273 -17.73 5.30 1.21
C ARG A 273 -17.52 4.08 0.29
N PRO A 274 -18.36 3.82 -0.72
CA PRO A 274 -18.09 2.69 -1.61
C PRO A 274 -16.76 2.85 -2.37
N ILE A 275 -16.36 4.05 -2.76
CA ILE A 275 -15.15 4.26 -3.56
C ILE A 275 -13.88 4.16 -2.69
N PHE A 276 -13.72 4.97 -1.64
CA PHE A 276 -12.46 4.99 -0.89
C PHE A 276 -12.42 3.89 0.19
N TYR A 277 -13.42 3.83 1.07
CA TYR A 277 -13.48 2.82 2.11
C TYR A 277 -13.64 1.41 1.51
N GLY A 278 -14.51 1.26 0.51
CA GLY A 278 -14.79 -0.01 -0.16
C GLY A 278 -13.58 -0.54 -0.93
N SER A 279 -12.83 0.30 -1.63
CA SER A 279 -11.60 -0.12 -2.33
C SER A 279 -10.54 -0.64 -1.36
N MET A 280 -10.36 0.03 -0.21
CA MET A 280 -9.39 -0.41 0.80
C MET A 280 -9.79 -1.76 1.43
N ILE A 281 -11.09 -1.98 1.71
CA ILE A 281 -11.56 -3.30 2.17
C ILE A 281 -11.32 -4.37 1.11
N THR A 282 -11.56 -4.07 -0.17
CA THR A 282 -11.29 -5.00 -1.28
C THR A 282 -9.80 -5.33 -1.36
N GLU A 283 -8.93 -4.35 -1.16
CA GLU A 283 -7.49 -4.55 -1.07
C GLU A 283 -7.10 -5.42 0.13
N GLY A 284 -7.69 -5.18 1.30
CA GLY A 284 -7.52 -6.03 2.49
C GLY A 284 -7.92 -7.48 2.26
N ILE A 285 -8.99 -7.73 1.48
CA ILE A 285 -9.39 -9.09 1.08
C ILE A 285 -8.33 -9.72 0.16
N VAL A 286 -7.78 -8.98 -0.79
CA VAL A 286 -6.68 -9.47 -1.66
C VAL A 286 -5.46 -9.83 -0.81
N ALA A 287 -5.07 -8.97 0.14
CA ALA A 287 -3.97 -9.24 1.06
C ALA A 287 -4.23 -10.47 1.93
N LEU A 288 -5.46 -10.63 2.43
CA LEU A 288 -5.86 -11.79 3.22
C LEU A 288 -5.74 -13.11 2.42
N ILE A 289 -6.17 -13.11 1.16
CA ILE A 289 -6.04 -14.27 0.26
C ILE A 289 -4.56 -14.62 0.07
N TRP A 290 -3.72 -13.65 -0.26
CA TRP A 290 -2.29 -13.89 -0.48
C TRP A 290 -1.54 -14.30 0.79
N ALA A 291 -1.87 -13.74 1.95
CA ALA A 291 -1.34 -14.20 3.23
C ALA A 291 -1.68 -15.67 3.48
N THR A 292 -2.93 -16.07 3.20
CA THR A 292 -3.42 -17.45 3.39
C THR A 292 -2.74 -18.43 2.44
N VAL A 293 -2.68 -18.10 1.16
CA VAL A 293 -1.98 -18.91 0.14
C VAL A 293 -0.51 -19.06 0.49
N SER A 294 0.11 -18.00 1.00
CA SER A 294 1.53 -18.02 1.38
C SER A 294 1.77 -18.82 2.67
N MET A 295 0.85 -18.78 3.63
CA MET A 295 0.93 -19.66 4.80
C MET A 295 0.83 -21.12 4.41
N TYR A 296 -0.07 -21.50 3.50
CA TYR A 296 -0.09 -22.84 2.91
C TYR A 296 1.25 -23.19 2.24
N PHE A 297 1.77 -22.27 1.41
CA PHE A 297 3.02 -22.47 0.70
C PHE A 297 4.20 -22.73 1.65
N PHE A 298 4.34 -21.89 2.69
CA PHE A 298 5.53 -21.93 3.55
C PHE A 298 5.45 -22.92 4.72
N TYR A 299 4.30 -23.12 5.37
CA TYR A 299 4.24 -23.82 6.66
C TYR A 299 4.10 -25.33 6.55
N TYR A 300 3.15 -25.85 5.84
CA TYR A 300 2.88 -27.28 5.80
C TYR A 300 3.45 -27.99 4.57
N GLY A 301 4.47 -27.41 3.98
CA GLY A 301 5.15 -28.02 2.84
C GLY A 301 4.38 -27.91 1.52
N GLY A 302 3.37 -27.03 1.44
CA GLY A 302 2.61 -26.78 0.22
C GLY A 302 3.46 -26.35 -0.96
N TRP A 303 4.64 -25.74 -0.71
CA TRP A 303 5.61 -25.44 -1.75
C TRP A 303 6.07 -26.69 -2.53
N ARG A 304 6.10 -27.88 -1.91
CA ARG A 304 6.46 -29.14 -2.58
C ARG A 304 5.41 -29.59 -3.60
N GLU A 305 4.18 -29.14 -3.47
CA GLU A 305 3.10 -29.43 -4.43
C GLU A 305 3.10 -28.52 -5.64
N VAL A 306 3.70 -27.32 -5.52
CA VAL A 306 3.68 -26.29 -6.56
C VAL A 306 5.02 -26.12 -7.29
N VAL A 307 6.11 -26.70 -6.79
CA VAL A 307 7.42 -26.70 -7.45
C VAL A 307 7.75 -28.05 -8.08
N SER A 308 8.61 -28.02 -9.10
CA SER A 308 9.03 -29.29 -9.73
C SER A 308 9.87 -30.16 -8.77
N PRO A 309 9.84 -31.49 -8.92
CA PRO A 309 10.63 -32.40 -8.07
C PRO A 309 12.12 -32.09 -8.06
N GLU A 310 12.68 -31.61 -9.19
CA GLU A 310 14.09 -31.25 -9.31
C GLU A 310 14.44 -30.06 -8.40
N VAL A 311 13.57 -29.02 -8.37
CA VAL A 311 13.74 -27.84 -7.51
C VAL A 311 13.55 -28.23 -6.04
N VAL A 312 12.61 -29.13 -5.74
CA VAL A 312 12.42 -29.68 -4.39
C VAL A 312 13.69 -30.38 -3.91
N GLN A 313 14.27 -31.24 -4.74
CA GLN A 313 15.51 -31.95 -4.43
C GLN A 313 16.69 -31.00 -4.23
N GLN A 314 16.88 -30.06 -5.17
CA GLN A 314 17.93 -29.06 -5.08
C GLN A 314 17.83 -28.21 -3.80
N PHE A 315 16.63 -27.73 -3.47
CA PHE A 315 16.41 -26.98 -2.25
C PHE A 315 16.70 -27.83 -1.00
N THR A 316 16.25 -29.09 -0.97
CA THR A 316 16.47 -29.98 0.19
C THR A 316 17.95 -30.21 0.46
N VAL A 317 18.74 -30.43 -0.58
CA VAL A 317 20.20 -30.56 -0.47
C VAL A 317 20.85 -29.26 0.01
N GLN A 318 20.52 -28.15 -0.59
CA GLN A 318 21.07 -26.84 -0.21
C GLN A 318 20.70 -26.44 1.22
N ALA A 319 19.49 -26.76 1.68
CA ALA A 319 19.06 -26.49 3.05
C ALA A 319 19.80 -27.35 4.07
N ALA A 320 20.08 -28.63 3.73
CA ALA A 320 20.84 -29.56 4.57
C ALA A 320 22.31 -29.11 4.74
N ASP A 321 22.89 -28.51 3.70
CA ASP A 321 24.27 -28.01 3.70
C ASP A 321 24.43 -26.59 4.29
N GLY A 322 23.38 -26.05 4.95
CA GLY A 322 23.40 -24.69 5.48
C GLY A 322 23.29 -23.59 4.42
N GLY A 323 22.76 -23.93 3.24
CA GLY A 323 22.52 -23.02 2.12
C GLY A 323 21.36 -22.05 2.34
N LYS A 324 20.76 -21.56 1.25
CA LYS A 324 19.63 -20.62 1.30
C LYS A 324 18.42 -21.21 2.00
N THR A 325 17.81 -20.44 2.88
CA THR A 325 16.52 -20.78 3.49
C THR A 325 15.39 -20.73 2.48
N LEU A 326 14.24 -21.37 2.80
CA LEU A 326 13.04 -21.34 1.94
C LEU A 326 12.62 -19.90 1.59
N VAL A 327 12.67 -18.98 2.56
CA VAL A 327 12.35 -17.56 2.41
C VAL A 327 13.32 -16.84 1.45
N GLN A 328 14.60 -17.22 1.47
CA GLN A 328 15.61 -16.64 0.57
C GLN A 328 15.57 -17.25 -0.84
N TYR A 329 15.06 -18.47 -0.95
CA TYR A 329 14.93 -19.16 -2.24
C TYR A 329 13.68 -18.73 -3.00
N PHE A 330 12.56 -18.51 -2.31
CA PHE A 330 11.28 -18.12 -2.89
C PHE A 330 10.90 -16.68 -2.49
N ASP A 331 11.30 -15.75 -3.32
CA ASP A 331 10.85 -14.34 -3.21
C ASP A 331 9.35 -14.20 -3.58
N ALA A 332 8.75 -13.08 -3.23
CA ALA A 332 7.33 -12.86 -3.44
C ALA A 332 6.89 -12.98 -4.92
N PRO A 333 7.61 -12.44 -5.92
CA PRO A 333 7.29 -12.65 -7.33
C PRO A 333 7.32 -14.13 -7.75
N THR A 334 8.28 -14.90 -7.25
CA THR A 334 8.39 -16.34 -7.52
C THR A 334 7.22 -17.11 -6.94
N VAL A 335 6.82 -16.83 -5.69
CA VAL A 335 5.65 -17.46 -5.06
C VAL A 335 4.38 -17.17 -5.87
N VAL A 336 4.18 -15.92 -6.31
CA VAL A 336 3.04 -15.55 -7.16
C VAL A 336 3.00 -16.38 -8.43
N LYS A 337 4.12 -16.48 -9.15
CA LYS A 337 4.22 -17.25 -10.38
C LYS A 337 3.89 -18.72 -10.15
N LEU A 338 4.52 -19.34 -9.17
CA LEU A 338 4.35 -20.78 -8.88
C LEU A 338 2.91 -21.11 -8.50
N VAL A 339 2.33 -20.36 -7.58
CA VAL A 339 0.96 -20.58 -7.11
C VAL A 339 -0.06 -20.37 -8.25
N CYS A 340 0.02 -19.25 -8.96
CA CYS A 340 -0.91 -18.99 -10.05
C CYS A 340 -0.84 -20.04 -11.15
N SER A 341 0.35 -20.47 -11.54
CA SER A 341 0.53 -21.49 -12.58
C SER A 341 0.04 -22.87 -12.13
N SER A 342 0.31 -23.25 -10.87
CA SER A 342 -0.10 -24.55 -10.34
C SER A 342 -1.61 -24.64 -10.08
N TRP A 343 -2.20 -23.61 -9.45
CA TRP A 343 -3.59 -23.68 -9.02
C TRP A 343 -4.60 -23.35 -10.13
N LEU A 344 -4.23 -22.50 -11.10
CA LEU A 344 -5.14 -22.00 -12.12
C LEU A 344 -4.87 -22.58 -13.51
N GLY A 345 -3.86 -23.47 -13.62
CA GLY A 345 -3.42 -24.01 -14.91
C GLY A 345 -2.82 -22.93 -15.83
N VAL A 346 -2.52 -23.31 -17.08
CA VAL A 346 -1.79 -22.43 -18.01
C VAL A 346 -2.58 -21.15 -18.31
N ALA A 347 -3.81 -21.28 -18.77
CA ALA A 347 -4.62 -20.11 -19.19
C ALA A 347 -5.02 -19.22 -17.99
N GLY A 348 -5.50 -19.84 -16.91
CA GLY A 348 -5.85 -19.11 -15.69
C GLY A 348 -4.64 -18.48 -15.02
N GLY A 349 -3.48 -19.17 -15.05
CA GLY A 349 -2.22 -18.64 -14.53
C GLY A 349 -1.75 -17.41 -15.28
N VAL A 350 -1.78 -17.41 -16.61
CA VAL A 350 -1.42 -16.23 -17.42
C VAL A 350 -2.36 -15.05 -17.13
N LEU A 351 -3.67 -15.29 -17.06
CA LEU A 351 -4.63 -14.22 -16.76
C LEU A 351 -4.43 -13.65 -15.35
N ALA A 352 -4.14 -14.51 -14.37
CA ALA A 352 -3.84 -14.08 -13.01
C ALA A 352 -2.53 -13.26 -12.95
N LEU A 353 -1.48 -13.73 -13.62
CA LEU A 353 -0.20 -13.01 -13.69
C LEU A 353 -0.36 -11.65 -14.38
N LEU A 354 -1.19 -11.54 -15.41
CA LEU A 354 -1.52 -10.26 -16.03
C LEU A 354 -2.20 -9.30 -15.03
N GLY A 355 -3.08 -9.80 -14.16
CA GLY A 355 -3.66 -9.01 -13.08
C GLY A 355 -2.61 -8.49 -12.08
N VAL A 356 -1.68 -9.37 -11.67
CA VAL A 356 -0.59 -9.01 -10.75
C VAL A 356 0.39 -8.02 -11.39
N VAL A 357 0.65 -8.14 -12.69
CA VAL A 357 1.53 -7.22 -13.43
C VAL A 357 0.84 -5.86 -13.66
N ALA A 358 -0.45 -5.88 -13.95
CA ALA A 358 -1.21 -4.67 -14.23
C ALA A 358 -1.31 -3.73 -13.02
N ALA A 359 -1.45 -4.29 -11.82
CA ALA A 359 -1.58 -3.50 -10.59
C ALA A 359 -0.38 -2.56 -10.34
N PRO A 360 0.89 -3.02 -10.30
CA PRO A 360 2.03 -2.11 -10.15
C PRO A 360 2.22 -1.16 -11.33
N ILE A 361 1.92 -1.60 -12.57
CA ILE A 361 2.04 -0.71 -13.74
C ILE A 361 1.08 0.46 -13.62
N THR A 362 -0.15 0.23 -13.20
CA THR A 362 -1.13 1.30 -13.03
C THR A 362 -0.82 2.19 -11.82
N SER A 363 -0.39 1.62 -10.71
CA SER A 363 0.02 2.38 -9.52
C SER A 363 1.28 3.22 -9.77
N GLY A 364 2.23 2.73 -10.58
CA GLY A 364 3.43 3.49 -10.96
C GLY A 364 3.12 4.68 -11.87
N ASP A 365 2.24 4.50 -12.86
CA ASP A 365 1.73 5.59 -13.71
C ASP A 365 1.07 6.69 -12.85
N THR A 366 0.17 6.31 -11.97
CA THR A 366 -0.51 7.29 -11.11
C THR A 366 0.41 7.88 -10.04
N ALA A 367 1.46 7.19 -9.62
CA ALA A 367 2.50 7.75 -8.76
C ALA A 367 3.23 8.90 -9.46
N PHE A 368 3.70 8.73 -10.69
CA PHE A 368 4.34 9.81 -11.44
C PHE A 368 3.37 10.96 -11.74
N ARG A 369 2.11 10.65 -12.04
CA ARG A 369 1.07 11.69 -12.21
C ARG A 369 0.84 12.49 -10.93
N SER A 370 0.76 11.81 -9.79
CA SER A 370 0.60 12.46 -8.48
C SER A 370 1.82 13.32 -8.14
N ALA A 371 3.04 12.82 -8.39
CA ALA A 371 4.27 13.60 -8.21
C ALA A 371 4.27 14.88 -9.06
N ARG A 372 3.90 14.77 -10.34
CA ARG A 372 3.75 15.93 -11.25
C ARG A 372 2.77 16.94 -10.67
N LEU A 373 1.60 16.50 -10.22
CA LEU A 373 0.57 17.39 -9.69
C LEU A 373 1.01 18.06 -8.38
N ILE A 374 1.64 17.32 -7.47
CA ILE A 374 2.17 17.83 -6.21
C ILE A 374 3.23 18.92 -6.47
N ILE A 375 4.15 18.68 -7.41
CA ILE A 375 5.15 19.68 -7.81
C ILE A 375 4.48 20.90 -8.44
N ALA A 376 3.53 20.68 -9.35
CA ALA A 376 2.79 21.76 -10.02
C ALA A 376 2.04 22.66 -9.02
N GLU A 377 1.34 22.06 -8.04
CA GLU A 377 0.66 22.79 -6.97
C GLU A 377 1.65 23.60 -6.11
N ALA A 378 2.83 23.02 -5.83
CA ALA A 378 3.85 23.69 -5.02
C ALA A 378 4.43 24.94 -5.66
N ILE A 379 4.65 24.91 -6.99
CA ILE A 379 5.22 26.04 -7.75
C ILE A 379 4.16 26.94 -8.41
N GLY A 380 2.87 26.60 -8.22
CA GLY A 380 1.76 27.39 -8.80
C GLY A 380 1.65 27.28 -10.33
N LEU A 381 2.09 26.16 -10.93
CA LEU A 381 2.11 25.98 -12.38
C LEU A 381 0.86 25.25 -12.87
N GLU A 382 0.02 25.97 -13.64
CA GLU A 382 -1.16 25.38 -14.29
C GLU A 382 -0.79 24.27 -15.28
N GLN A 383 -1.57 23.20 -15.31
CA GLN A 383 -1.27 21.96 -16.05
C GLN A 383 -2.08 21.77 -17.36
N HIS A 384 -2.75 22.80 -17.86
CA HIS A 384 -3.54 22.69 -19.11
C HIS A 384 -2.65 22.44 -20.34
N SER A 385 -1.52 23.13 -20.43
CA SER A 385 -0.59 23.06 -21.58
C SER A 385 0.35 21.87 -21.49
N MET A 386 0.56 21.17 -22.60
CA MET A 386 1.54 20.08 -22.72
C MET A 386 2.98 20.54 -22.37
N HIS A 387 3.36 21.76 -22.81
CA HIS A 387 4.69 22.31 -22.50
C HIS A 387 4.90 22.50 -20.99
N ARG A 388 3.87 22.96 -20.27
CA ARG A 388 3.95 23.14 -18.81
C ARG A 388 4.06 21.80 -18.08
N ARG A 389 3.42 20.75 -18.58
CA ARG A 389 3.58 19.39 -18.05
C ARG A 389 4.98 18.85 -18.30
N LEU A 390 5.52 19.00 -19.51
CA LEU A 390 6.88 18.57 -19.86
C LEU A 390 7.94 19.24 -18.99
N TYR A 391 7.77 20.50 -18.64
CA TYR A 391 8.70 21.22 -17.76
C TYR A 391 8.92 20.53 -16.41
N ILE A 392 7.88 19.93 -15.84
CA ILE A 392 7.97 19.14 -14.60
C ILE A 392 8.37 17.69 -14.90
N CYS A 393 7.80 17.08 -15.93
CA CYS A 393 7.99 15.66 -16.20
C CYS A 393 9.42 15.31 -16.61
N ILE A 394 10.11 16.16 -17.40
CA ILE A 394 11.46 15.87 -17.85
C ILE A 394 12.44 15.68 -16.68
N PRO A 395 12.63 16.65 -15.77
CA PRO A 395 13.55 16.46 -14.64
C PRO A 395 13.11 15.31 -13.72
N MET A 396 11.80 15.12 -13.54
CA MET A 396 11.26 14.02 -12.74
C MET A 396 11.62 12.65 -13.34
N PHE A 397 11.42 12.45 -14.64
CA PHE A 397 11.75 11.18 -15.28
C PHE A 397 13.26 10.96 -15.41
N VAL A 398 14.08 12.02 -15.59
CA VAL A 398 15.53 11.91 -15.53
C VAL A 398 15.97 11.41 -14.15
N ALA A 399 15.45 11.97 -13.06
CA ALA A 399 15.76 11.51 -11.73
C ALA A 399 15.30 10.04 -11.49
N ALA A 400 14.14 9.64 -12.03
CA ALA A 400 13.65 8.26 -11.95
C ALA A 400 14.56 7.28 -12.72
N ILE A 401 15.06 7.67 -13.91
CA ILE A 401 16.01 6.86 -14.67
C ILE A 401 17.31 6.67 -13.90
N LEU A 402 17.86 7.74 -13.30
CA LEU A 402 19.09 7.65 -12.51
C LEU A 402 18.91 6.70 -11.32
N LEU A 403 17.77 6.77 -10.62
CA LEU A 403 17.44 5.88 -9.51
C LEU A 403 17.27 4.42 -9.97
N LEU A 404 16.62 4.19 -11.12
CA LEU A 404 16.43 2.88 -11.69
C LEU A 404 17.79 2.25 -12.13
N VAL A 405 18.65 3.03 -12.77
CA VAL A 405 20.00 2.59 -13.16
C VAL A 405 20.84 2.26 -11.92
N TRP A 406 20.77 3.08 -10.88
CA TRP A 406 21.42 2.78 -9.62
C TRP A 406 20.91 1.45 -9.02
N GLN A 407 19.59 1.24 -8.97
CA GLN A 407 18.97 0.01 -8.48
C GLN A 407 19.46 -1.22 -9.25
N MET A 408 19.55 -1.12 -10.58
CA MET A 408 19.95 -2.24 -11.45
C MET A 408 21.43 -2.60 -11.31
N ASN A 409 22.28 -1.62 -10.99
CA ASN A 409 23.72 -1.83 -10.83
C ASN A 409 24.13 -2.28 -9.43
N ASN A 410 23.21 -2.27 -8.46
CA ASN A 410 23.47 -2.74 -7.11
C ASN A 410 22.77 -4.08 -6.85
N PRO A 411 23.49 -5.11 -6.36
CA PRO A 411 22.91 -6.43 -6.09
C PRO A 411 21.70 -6.39 -5.15
N ASP A 412 21.75 -5.53 -4.13
CA ASP A 412 20.65 -5.33 -3.16
C ASP A 412 19.78 -4.12 -3.46
N GLY A 413 19.95 -3.47 -4.61
CA GLY A 413 19.31 -2.20 -4.92
C GLY A 413 17.78 -2.23 -4.81
N PHE A 414 17.15 -3.31 -5.29
CA PHE A 414 15.71 -3.49 -5.16
C PHE A 414 15.25 -3.58 -3.69
N ASN A 415 15.91 -4.40 -2.87
CA ASN A 415 15.55 -4.57 -1.47
C ASN A 415 15.72 -3.28 -0.67
N VAL A 416 16.79 -2.53 -0.94
CA VAL A 416 17.03 -1.23 -0.30
C VAL A 416 15.90 -0.25 -0.62
N ILE A 417 15.55 -0.08 -1.90
CA ILE A 417 14.47 0.84 -2.29
C ILE A 417 13.13 0.35 -1.74
N TRP A 418 12.86 -0.96 -1.75
CA TRP A 418 11.64 -1.54 -1.18
C TRP A 418 11.47 -1.24 0.30
N GLN A 419 12.54 -1.33 1.09
CA GLN A 419 12.50 -1.05 2.53
C GLN A 419 12.28 0.45 2.81
N TYR A 420 12.98 1.34 2.08
CA TYR A 420 12.73 2.78 2.17
C TYR A 420 11.32 3.15 1.73
N PHE A 421 10.82 2.53 0.67
CA PHE A 421 9.44 2.67 0.21
C PHE A 421 8.45 2.25 1.30
N GLY A 422 8.61 1.08 1.90
CA GLY A 422 7.73 0.58 2.95
C GLY A 422 7.65 1.52 4.16
N TRP A 423 8.81 1.94 4.69
CA TRP A 423 8.86 2.88 5.80
C TRP A 423 8.31 4.26 5.44
N ALA A 424 8.69 4.81 4.30
CA ALA A 424 8.23 6.11 3.85
C ALA A 424 6.72 6.12 3.61
N ASN A 425 6.19 5.04 3.03
CA ASN A 425 4.76 4.83 2.86
C ASN A 425 4.01 4.89 4.18
N GLN A 426 4.47 4.16 5.20
CA GLN A 426 3.84 4.16 6.52
C GLN A 426 3.99 5.50 7.23
N THR A 427 5.11 6.18 7.06
CA THR A 427 5.32 7.52 7.64
C THR A 427 4.33 8.55 7.06
N LEU A 428 4.00 8.47 5.78
CA LEU A 428 2.94 9.30 5.19
C LEU A 428 1.58 9.07 5.86
N SER A 429 1.24 7.82 6.21
CA SER A 429 0.00 7.55 6.92
C SER A 429 -0.07 8.24 8.27
N VAL A 430 1.06 8.35 8.98
CA VAL A 430 1.14 9.10 10.26
C VAL A 430 0.73 10.55 10.05
N PHE A 431 1.35 11.25 9.10
CA PHE A 431 1.02 12.65 8.83
C PHE A 431 -0.42 12.85 8.34
N THR A 432 -0.93 11.93 7.53
CA THR A 432 -2.32 11.95 7.09
C THR A 432 -3.27 11.79 8.28
N LEU A 433 -3.05 10.82 9.15
CA LEU A 433 -3.88 10.56 10.33
C LEU A 433 -3.89 11.75 11.30
N TRP A 434 -2.72 12.36 11.57
CA TRP A 434 -2.65 13.59 12.37
C TRP A 434 -3.38 14.75 11.71
N THR A 435 -3.27 14.92 10.39
CA THR A 435 -4.02 15.93 9.62
C THR A 435 -5.52 15.74 9.78
N LEU A 436 -6.00 14.50 9.64
CA LEU A 436 -7.41 14.15 9.83
C LEU A 436 -7.87 14.36 11.27
N THR A 437 -7.01 14.07 12.25
CA THR A 437 -7.31 14.31 13.66
C THR A 437 -7.53 15.80 13.95
N VAL A 438 -6.62 16.66 13.48
CA VAL A 438 -6.76 18.11 13.61
C VAL A 438 -8.00 18.62 12.87
N TYR A 439 -8.28 18.11 11.66
CA TYR A 439 -9.50 18.45 10.91
C TYR A 439 -10.77 18.12 11.71
N LEU A 440 -10.87 16.91 12.29
CA LEU A 440 -12.04 16.50 13.06
C LEU A 440 -12.22 17.36 14.32
N VAL A 441 -11.13 17.69 15.03
CA VAL A 441 -11.16 18.62 16.17
C VAL A 441 -11.73 19.98 15.75
N GLN A 442 -11.22 20.54 14.65
CA GLN A 442 -11.68 21.84 14.13
C GLN A 442 -13.14 21.82 13.67
N ARG A 443 -13.67 20.63 13.33
CA ARG A 443 -15.07 20.42 12.97
C ARG A 443 -15.95 19.98 14.15
N GLN A 444 -15.39 19.94 15.36
CA GLN A 444 -16.07 19.48 16.58
C GLN A 444 -16.67 18.08 16.43
N LYS A 445 -15.94 17.18 15.77
CA LYS A 445 -16.32 15.80 15.49
C LYS A 445 -15.50 14.82 16.32
N PRO A 446 -15.98 13.56 16.51
CA PRO A 446 -15.24 12.53 17.23
C PRO A 446 -13.87 12.25 16.58
N PHE A 447 -12.82 12.88 17.08
CA PHE A 447 -11.45 12.78 16.55
C PHE A 447 -10.68 11.54 17.03
N ILE A 448 -11.20 10.84 18.05
CA ILE A 448 -10.61 9.60 18.58
C ILE A 448 -10.48 8.54 17.48
N VAL A 449 -11.40 8.52 16.51
CA VAL A 449 -11.43 7.62 15.37
C VAL A 449 -10.12 7.67 14.57
N THR A 450 -9.50 8.86 14.44
CA THR A 450 -8.23 9.06 13.73
C THR A 450 -7.04 9.17 14.67
N LEU A 451 -7.25 9.65 15.91
CA LEU A 451 -6.18 9.81 16.89
C LEU A 451 -5.57 8.46 17.28
N VAL A 452 -6.38 7.45 17.59
CA VAL A 452 -5.88 6.13 18.02
C VAL A 452 -4.99 5.49 16.93
N PRO A 453 -5.40 5.40 15.67
CA PRO A 453 -4.52 4.95 14.60
C PRO A 453 -3.29 5.85 14.40
N ALA A 454 -3.41 7.18 14.57
CA ALA A 454 -2.27 8.10 14.45
C ALA A 454 -1.19 7.81 15.51
N LEU A 455 -1.59 7.59 16.76
CA LEU A 455 -0.68 7.25 17.85
C LEU A 455 0.00 5.92 17.60
N PHE A 456 -0.77 4.90 17.22
CA PHE A 456 -0.25 3.57 16.92
C PHE A 456 0.79 3.61 15.79
N MET A 457 0.44 4.23 14.67
CA MET A 457 1.36 4.34 13.52
C MET A 457 2.57 5.24 13.81
N THR A 458 2.44 6.23 14.69
CA THR A 458 3.59 7.03 15.16
C THR A 458 4.61 6.15 15.88
N VAL A 459 4.15 5.26 16.77
CA VAL A 459 5.03 4.31 17.46
C VAL A 459 5.64 3.31 16.47
N VAL A 460 4.84 2.72 15.59
CA VAL A 460 5.33 1.76 14.57
C VAL A 460 6.44 2.38 13.72
N CYS A 461 6.20 3.54 13.12
CA CYS A 461 7.15 4.17 12.19
C CYS A 461 8.42 4.68 12.90
N SER A 462 8.28 5.26 14.10
CA SER A 462 9.43 5.71 14.87
C SER A 462 10.27 4.55 15.38
N THR A 463 9.64 3.47 15.87
CA THR A 463 10.38 2.27 16.30
C THR A 463 11.13 1.65 15.14
N PHE A 464 10.51 1.53 13.96
CA PHE A 464 11.18 0.98 12.78
C PHE A 464 12.38 1.83 12.36
N LEU A 465 12.24 3.15 12.35
CA LEU A 465 13.34 4.07 12.05
C LEU A 465 14.52 3.89 13.02
N LEU A 466 14.22 3.70 14.30
CA LEU A 466 15.24 3.56 15.35
C LEU A 466 15.95 2.20 15.29
N ILE A 467 15.20 1.10 15.04
CA ILE A 467 15.75 -0.27 15.10
C ILE A 467 16.33 -0.76 13.77
N SER A 468 15.84 -0.25 12.63
CA SER A 468 16.26 -0.72 11.31
C SER A 468 17.74 -0.45 11.06
N LYS A 469 18.47 -1.49 10.63
CA LYS A 469 19.89 -1.39 10.26
C LYS A 469 20.14 -0.45 9.07
N GLN A 470 19.15 -0.26 8.22
CA GLN A 470 19.19 0.64 7.08
C GLN A 470 19.00 2.12 7.49
N ALA A 471 18.60 2.37 8.75
CA ALA A 471 18.41 3.71 9.30
C ALA A 471 19.36 3.94 10.49
N LEU A 472 18.89 3.87 11.74
CA LEU A 472 19.70 4.17 12.91
C LEU A 472 20.32 2.95 13.58
N GLY A 473 19.79 1.75 13.39
CA GLY A 473 20.36 0.48 13.86
C GLY A 473 20.53 0.37 15.36
N LEU A 474 19.68 1.05 16.15
CA LEU A 474 19.79 1.06 17.61
C LEU A 474 19.36 -0.28 18.22
N GLN A 475 19.83 -0.57 19.43
CA GLN A 475 19.36 -1.72 20.19
C GLN A 475 17.86 -1.63 20.45
N SER A 476 17.18 -2.77 20.46
CA SER A 476 15.71 -2.85 20.57
C SER A 476 15.16 -2.09 21.78
N THR A 477 15.79 -2.20 22.96
CA THR A 477 15.37 -1.49 24.18
C THR A 477 15.43 0.03 23.99
N VAL A 478 16.52 0.54 23.40
CA VAL A 478 16.71 1.98 23.14
C VAL A 478 15.70 2.46 22.10
N ALA A 479 15.43 1.66 21.07
CA ALA A 479 14.47 1.97 20.03
C ALA A 479 13.03 2.05 20.60
N TYR A 480 12.64 1.12 21.45
CA TYR A 480 11.31 1.14 22.09
C TYR A 480 11.17 2.33 23.06
N MET A 481 12.17 2.63 23.90
CA MET A 481 12.12 3.81 24.74
C MET A 481 12.06 5.10 23.93
N GLY A 482 12.88 5.20 22.87
CA GLY A 482 12.88 6.36 21.99
C GLY A 482 11.53 6.59 21.30
N SER A 483 10.88 5.53 20.85
CA SER A 483 9.54 5.64 20.23
C SER A 483 8.45 6.05 21.23
N ILE A 484 8.53 5.60 22.49
CA ILE A 484 7.63 6.06 23.55
C ILE A 484 7.84 7.55 23.84
N ILE A 485 9.09 8.01 23.88
CA ILE A 485 9.38 9.44 24.04
C ILE A 485 8.78 10.25 22.90
N ILE A 486 8.95 9.81 21.65
CA ILE A 486 8.37 10.47 20.47
C ILE A 486 6.84 10.52 20.59
N LEU A 487 6.21 9.43 21.02
CA LEU A 487 4.75 9.37 21.24
C LEU A 487 4.32 10.39 22.31
N VAL A 488 5.00 10.45 23.45
CA VAL A 488 4.68 11.39 24.53
C VAL A 488 4.84 12.83 24.04
N LEU A 489 5.91 13.14 23.31
CA LEU A 489 6.10 14.47 22.74
C LEU A 489 4.99 14.86 21.75
N ALA A 490 4.56 13.93 20.90
CA ALA A 490 3.45 14.15 19.97
C ALA A 490 2.13 14.40 20.73
N LEU A 491 1.86 13.64 21.79
CA LEU A 491 0.67 13.83 22.63
C LEU A 491 0.71 15.17 23.36
N VAL A 492 1.84 15.54 23.98
CA VAL A 492 2.00 16.83 24.68
C VAL A 492 1.77 17.98 23.70
N TRP A 493 2.35 17.91 22.51
CA TRP A 493 2.16 18.93 21.48
C TRP A 493 0.69 19.00 21.01
N PHE A 494 0.07 17.88 20.75
CA PHE A 494 -1.34 17.83 20.35
C PHE A 494 -2.26 18.40 21.42
N PHE A 495 -2.13 17.99 22.68
CA PHE A 495 -3.00 18.49 23.76
C PHE A 495 -2.73 19.96 24.11
N ALA A 496 -1.48 20.43 24.01
CA ALA A 496 -1.18 21.86 24.15
C ALA A 496 -1.86 22.70 23.06
N TRP A 497 -1.84 22.23 21.81
CA TRP A 497 -2.57 22.84 20.71
C TRP A 497 -4.09 22.76 20.93
N TYR A 498 -4.60 21.59 21.32
CA TYR A 498 -6.02 21.33 21.52
C TYR A 498 -6.62 22.25 22.60
N THR A 499 -5.96 22.37 23.75
CA THR A 499 -6.42 23.25 24.83
C THR A 499 -6.39 24.74 24.43
N LYS A 500 -5.37 25.18 23.69
CA LYS A 500 -5.31 26.54 23.16
C LYS A 500 -6.44 26.78 22.17
N TYR A 501 -6.70 25.84 21.27
CA TYR A 501 -7.75 25.93 20.26
C TYR A 501 -9.14 26.00 20.90
N GLN A 502 -9.41 25.14 21.91
CA GLN A 502 -10.70 25.15 22.63
C GLN A 502 -10.94 26.49 23.35
N ARG A 503 -9.92 27.08 23.98
CA ARG A 503 -10.05 28.41 24.58
C ARG A 503 -10.42 29.50 23.57
N THR A 504 -9.86 29.45 22.36
CA THR A 504 -10.14 30.42 21.31
C THR A 504 -11.56 30.31 20.73
N ILE A 505 -12.19 29.13 20.80
CA ILE A 505 -13.59 28.96 20.32
C ILE A 505 -14.60 29.40 21.38
N HIS A 506 -14.27 29.26 22.67
CA HIS A 506 -15.16 29.59 23.78
C HIS A 506 -14.95 31.00 24.36
N SER A 507 -13.96 31.75 23.86
CA SER A 507 -13.77 33.20 24.08
C SER A 507 -14.44 34.00 22.96
#